data_e44c074f5bfb4afbcfc7a267deee3c86
#
_entry.id   e44c074f5bfb4afbcfc7a267deee3c86
#
_cell.length_a   1.000
_cell.length_b   1.000
_cell.length_c   1.000
_cell.angle_alpha   90.00
_cell.angle_beta   90.00
_cell.angle_gamma   90.00
#
_symmetry.space_group_name_H-M   'P 1'
#
loop_
_entity.id
_entity.type
_entity.pdbx_description
1 polymer ?
#
loop_
_entity_poly.entity_id
_entity_poly.type
_entity_poly.pdbx_seq_one_letter_code
_entity_poly.pdbx_strand_id
1 'polypeptide(L)'
;MAELVYNEQGRLLFTEEMRKEYTILIPNMLPIHFRLLERIFNNHGYKMKLLTSTGRKIVDEGLRYVHNDTCYPALLTIGQFIDALKSGEYDVNKTALMMVQSGGGCRASNYIHLIRKALKKCGMEQVPVISLNLASLEKNPGFHLTPALLAELITAVCYADLLMLLANQVRPYENNKGDTDKLIDVWTDKLTELNFSYTAFDKTAVQIVKDFSEVPFTPAPDKIKVGVVGEIYIKYSPLGNNDLHKFLESEGCEVYCPGLIDFLIFMGDHHVVETELYHVKYKKYIASKAVKGFFKMMQNKIIKAVGPSRFFGPTPFEEAKKDVEPFISPANKMGEGWLLTAEMIDMINMGINNIVCAQPFGCLPNHIIGKGMIRKLRETYPQSNIVPIDYDPGATRVNQENRIKLMLSTARQQMNEKKAADQ
;
A
#
# COMPACT_ATOMS: atom_id res chain seq x y z
N MET A 1 -13.14 -13.64 -31.02
CA MET A 1 -13.05 -13.87 -29.56
C MET A 1 -11.97 -14.91 -29.33
N ALA A 2 -11.03 -14.64 -28.43
CA ALA A 2 -10.01 -15.64 -28.09
C ALA A 2 -10.68 -16.92 -27.55
N GLU A 3 -10.11 -18.07 -27.86
CA GLU A 3 -10.60 -19.36 -27.40
C GLU A 3 -10.44 -19.46 -25.87
N LEU A 4 -11.46 -20.01 -25.19
CA LEU A 4 -11.41 -20.22 -23.75
C LEU A 4 -10.68 -21.55 -23.45
N VAL A 5 -9.46 -21.45 -22.93
CA VAL A 5 -8.59 -22.59 -22.62
C VAL A 5 -8.61 -22.85 -21.12
N TYR A 6 -8.86 -24.08 -20.73
CA TYR A 6 -8.88 -24.51 -19.32
C TYR A 6 -7.72 -25.48 -19.04
N ASN A 7 -7.14 -25.36 -17.83
CA ASN A 7 -6.16 -26.34 -17.38
C ASN A 7 -6.83 -27.63 -16.87
N GLU A 8 -6.02 -28.61 -16.47
CA GLU A 8 -6.49 -29.92 -15.94
C GLU A 8 -7.39 -29.80 -14.70
N GLN A 9 -7.29 -28.69 -13.97
CA GLN A 9 -8.10 -28.38 -12.77
C GLN A 9 -9.39 -27.62 -13.10
N GLY A 10 -9.73 -27.44 -14.40
CA GLY A 10 -10.89 -26.69 -14.85
C GLY A 10 -10.79 -25.17 -14.66
N ARG A 11 -9.57 -24.62 -14.48
CA ARG A 11 -9.33 -23.20 -14.34
C ARG A 11 -9.12 -22.55 -15.71
N LEU A 12 -9.86 -21.48 -16.00
CA LEU A 12 -9.67 -20.67 -17.20
C LEU A 12 -8.30 -19.98 -17.17
N LEU A 13 -7.55 -20.12 -18.25
CA LEU A 13 -6.21 -19.53 -18.42
C LEU A 13 -6.30 -18.24 -19.21
N PHE A 14 -5.45 -17.28 -18.87
CA PHE A 14 -5.20 -16.09 -19.67
C PHE A 14 -4.15 -16.43 -20.74
N THR A 15 -4.56 -16.43 -22.04
CA THR A 15 -3.74 -16.88 -23.17
C THR A 15 -3.00 -15.73 -23.85
N GLU A 16 -2.04 -16.05 -24.75
CA GLU A 16 -1.33 -15.06 -25.59
C GLU A 16 -2.28 -14.29 -26.53
N GLU A 17 -3.36 -14.91 -26.97
CA GLU A 17 -4.38 -14.25 -27.79
C GLU A 17 -5.14 -13.23 -26.94
N MET A 18 -5.55 -13.62 -25.73
CA MET A 18 -6.19 -12.72 -24.77
C MET A 18 -5.31 -11.52 -24.42
N ARG A 19 -3.99 -11.71 -24.29
CA ARG A 19 -3.04 -10.60 -24.04
C ARG A 19 -3.15 -9.50 -25.07
N LYS A 20 -3.40 -9.81 -26.34
CA LYS A 20 -3.48 -8.83 -27.42
C LYS A 20 -4.79 -8.05 -27.42
N GLU A 21 -5.87 -8.66 -26.97
CA GLU A 21 -7.22 -8.14 -27.10
C GLU A 21 -7.85 -7.65 -25.78
N TYR A 22 -7.53 -8.33 -24.66
CA TYR A 22 -8.24 -8.15 -23.40
C TYR A 22 -7.70 -6.97 -22.60
N THR A 23 -8.62 -6.26 -21.95
CA THR A 23 -8.28 -5.27 -20.92
C THR A 23 -8.13 -5.98 -19.58
N ILE A 24 -7.02 -5.73 -18.89
CA ILE A 24 -6.75 -6.31 -17.57
C ILE A 24 -7.11 -5.27 -16.50
N LEU A 25 -8.11 -5.56 -15.68
CA LEU A 25 -8.52 -4.69 -14.58
C LEU A 25 -7.75 -5.02 -13.31
N ILE A 26 -7.32 -3.99 -12.59
CA ILE A 26 -6.63 -4.09 -11.31
C ILE A 26 -7.19 -3.07 -10.31
N PRO A 27 -7.45 -3.44 -9.03
CA PRO A 27 -7.84 -2.50 -8.00
C PRO A 27 -6.73 -1.50 -7.71
N ASN A 28 -7.08 -0.24 -7.49
CA ASN A 28 -6.11 0.80 -7.11
C ASN A 28 -5.93 0.82 -5.58
N MET A 29 -4.79 0.34 -5.11
CA MET A 29 -4.44 0.38 -3.68
C MET A 29 -3.67 1.66 -3.31
N LEU A 30 -2.64 2.00 -4.07
CA LEU A 30 -1.77 3.16 -3.88
C LEU A 30 -1.82 4.02 -5.15
N PRO A 31 -2.48 5.19 -5.15
CA PRO A 31 -2.72 5.96 -6.38
C PRO A 31 -1.47 6.28 -7.19
N ILE A 32 -0.39 6.76 -6.54
CA ILE A 32 0.87 7.09 -7.23
C ILE A 32 1.53 5.81 -7.77
N HIS A 33 1.71 4.80 -6.94
CA HIS A 33 2.39 3.54 -7.29
C HIS A 33 1.68 2.81 -8.43
N PHE A 34 0.38 2.59 -8.28
CA PHE A 34 -0.39 1.81 -9.24
C PHE A 34 -0.49 2.51 -10.60
N ARG A 35 -0.49 3.83 -10.63
CA ARG A 35 -0.41 4.60 -11.88
C ARG A 35 0.93 4.37 -12.62
N LEU A 36 2.05 4.29 -11.91
CA LEU A 36 3.33 3.93 -12.51
C LEU A 36 3.33 2.47 -13.00
N LEU A 37 2.78 1.54 -12.20
CA LEU A 37 2.67 0.14 -12.59
C LEU A 37 1.78 -0.04 -13.84
N GLU A 38 0.65 0.65 -13.92
CA GLU A 38 -0.22 0.64 -15.10
C GLU A 38 0.56 1.03 -16.37
N ARG A 39 1.36 2.10 -16.31
CA ARG A 39 2.18 2.55 -17.44
C ARG A 39 3.23 1.52 -17.84
N ILE A 40 3.93 0.91 -16.87
CA ILE A 40 4.92 -0.13 -17.14
C ILE A 40 4.28 -1.31 -17.85
N PHE A 41 3.18 -1.85 -17.35
CA PHE A 41 2.50 -2.97 -17.99
C PHE A 41 2.03 -2.62 -19.40
N ASN A 42 1.51 -1.40 -19.60
CA ASN A 42 1.08 -0.95 -20.94
C ASN A 42 2.27 -0.82 -21.89
N ASN A 43 3.44 -0.35 -21.45
CA ASN A 43 4.68 -0.31 -22.25
C ASN A 43 5.17 -1.71 -22.63
N HIS A 44 4.89 -2.73 -21.78
CA HIS A 44 5.22 -4.12 -22.06
C HIS A 44 4.13 -4.87 -22.86
N GLY A 45 3.18 -4.15 -23.46
CA GLY A 45 2.18 -4.71 -24.37
C GLY A 45 0.99 -5.37 -23.71
N TYR A 46 0.71 -5.05 -22.44
CA TYR A 46 -0.56 -5.35 -21.78
C TYR A 46 -1.52 -4.17 -21.94
N LYS A 47 -2.82 -4.41 -21.83
CA LYS A 47 -3.83 -3.35 -21.75
C LYS A 47 -4.33 -3.28 -20.30
N MET A 48 -3.52 -2.74 -19.41
CA MET A 48 -3.88 -2.61 -18.00
C MET A 48 -4.70 -1.37 -17.74
N LYS A 49 -5.71 -1.49 -16.88
CA LYS A 49 -6.57 -0.40 -16.44
C LYS A 49 -6.79 -0.45 -14.93
N LEU A 50 -6.50 0.66 -14.25
CA LEU A 50 -6.78 0.82 -12.83
C LEU A 50 -8.26 1.09 -12.57
N LEU A 51 -8.83 0.40 -11.60
CA LEU A 51 -10.15 0.70 -11.08
C LEU A 51 -10.06 1.80 -10.03
N THR A 52 -10.68 2.94 -10.29
CA THR A 52 -10.68 4.11 -9.38
C THR A 52 -12.06 4.39 -8.78
N SER A 53 -13.06 3.54 -9.11
CA SER A 53 -14.41 3.66 -8.56
C SER A 53 -14.41 3.51 -7.04
N THR A 54 -15.24 4.29 -6.37
CA THR A 54 -15.43 4.29 -4.92
C THR A 54 -16.92 4.30 -4.59
N GLY A 55 -17.26 4.09 -3.33
CA GLY A 55 -18.61 4.28 -2.83
C GLY A 55 -19.33 3.01 -2.36
N ARG A 56 -20.52 3.21 -1.82
CA ARG A 56 -21.33 2.18 -1.15
C ARG A 56 -21.70 1.01 -2.06
N LYS A 57 -21.94 1.27 -3.35
CA LYS A 57 -22.30 0.24 -4.34
C LYS A 57 -21.26 -0.89 -4.39
N ILE A 58 -19.96 -0.55 -4.28
CA ILE A 58 -18.85 -1.54 -4.27
C ILE A 58 -18.97 -2.43 -3.03
N VAL A 59 -19.22 -1.84 -1.86
CA VAL A 59 -19.42 -2.60 -0.61
C VAL A 59 -20.60 -3.56 -0.75
N ASP A 60 -21.72 -3.10 -1.31
CA ASP A 60 -22.94 -3.91 -1.48
C ASP A 60 -22.73 -5.06 -2.48
N GLU A 61 -21.99 -4.83 -3.58
CA GLU A 61 -21.60 -5.91 -4.49
C GLU A 61 -20.65 -6.91 -3.79
N GLY A 62 -19.70 -6.42 -3.00
CA GLY A 62 -18.84 -7.29 -2.19
C GLY A 62 -19.63 -8.18 -1.23
N LEU A 63 -20.56 -7.61 -0.48
CA LEU A 63 -21.42 -8.37 0.46
C LEU A 63 -22.31 -9.40 -0.25
N ARG A 64 -22.72 -9.15 -1.49
CA ARG A 64 -23.56 -10.07 -2.27
C ARG A 64 -22.81 -11.33 -2.71
N TYR A 65 -21.52 -11.19 -3.05
CA TYR A 65 -20.75 -12.27 -3.69
C TYR A 65 -19.66 -12.88 -2.81
N VAL A 66 -19.24 -12.18 -1.77
CA VAL A 66 -18.23 -12.63 -0.80
C VAL A 66 -18.90 -12.88 0.54
N HIS A 67 -18.38 -13.86 1.30
CA HIS A 67 -18.87 -14.13 2.64
C HIS A 67 -18.48 -12.97 3.59
N ASN A 68 -19.41 -12.54 4.45
CA ASN A 68 -19.22 -11.41 5.35
C ASN A 68 -18.13 -11.64 6.43
N ASP A 69 -17.76 -12.88 6.73
CA ASP A 69 -16.63 -13.22 7.62
C ASP A 69 -15.26 -13.07 6.96
N THR A 70 -15.22 -12.72 5.66
CA THR A 70 -13.98 -12.43 4.96
C THR A 70 -13.50 -11.04 5.35
N CYS A 71 -12.18 -10.82 5.33
CA CYS A 71 -11.63 -9.51 5.66
C CYS A 71 -12.16 -8.42 4.70
N TYR A 72 -12.34 -7.21 5.22
CA TYR A 72 -12.93 -6.10 4.49
C TYR A 72 -12.19 -5.75 3.18
N PRO A 73 -10.84 -5.78 3.09
CA PRO A 73 -10.12 -5.60 1.82
C PRO A 73 -10.54 -6.59 0.72
N ALA A 74 -10.75 -7.87 1.06
CA ALA A 74 -11.23 -8.85 0.08
C ALA A 74 -12.63 -8.52 -0.43
N LEU A 75 -13.51 -8.08 0.46
CA LEU A 75 -14.87 -7.68 0.11
C LEU A 75 -14.85 -6.47 -0.84
N LEU A 76 -14.02 -5.46 -0.55
CA LEU A 76 -13.91 -4.25 -1.37
C LEU A 76 -13.32 -4.54 -2.74
N THR A 77 -12.20 -5.26 -2.81
CA THR A 77 -11.52 -5.55 -4.09
C THR A 77 -12.38 -6.41 -5.00
N ILE A 78 -13.05 -7.42 -4.46
CA ILE A 78 -13.96 -8.28 -5.23
C ILE A 78 -15.20 -7.51 -5.63
N GLY A 79 -15.78 -6.72 -4.73
CA GLY A 79 -16.91 -5.85 -5.03
C GLY A 79 -16.60 -4.86 -6.14
N GLN A 80 -15.41 -4.26 -6.13
CA GLN A 80 -14.96 -3.33 -7.17
C GLN A 80 -14.82 -4.01 -8.54
N PHE A 81 -14.29 -5.24 -8.59
CA PHE A 81 -14.25 -6.02 -9.83
C PHE A 81 -15.64 -6.32 -10.37
N ILE A 82 -16.55 -6.80 -9.52
CA ILE A 82 -17.92 -7.13 -9.95
C ILE A 82 -18.69 -5.88 -10.37
N ASP A 83 -18.54 -4.76 -9.65
CA ASP A 83 -19.14 -3.49 -10.03
C ASP A 83 -18.64 -3.01 -11.40
N ALA A 84 -17.33 -3.07 -11.65
CA ALA A 84 -16.73 -2.71 -12.93
C ALA A 84 -17.25 -3.59 -14.08
N LEU A 85 -17.30 -4.92 -13.90
CA LEU A 85 -17.81 -5.83 -14.91
C LEU A 85 -19.30 -5.65 -15.21
N LYS A 86 -20.10 -5.17 -14.24
CA LYS A 86 -21.53 -4.90 -14.40
C LYS A 86 -21.82 -3.47 -14.89
N SER A 87 -20.83 -2.59 -14.92
CA SER A 87 -21.02 -1.19 -15.27
C SER A 87 -21.41 -0.96 -16.75
N GLY A 88 -21.07 -1.90 -17.62
CA GLY A 88 -21.17 -1.76 -19.07
C GLY A 88 -20.02 -0.97 -19.70
N GLU A 89 -19.07 -0.47 -18.90
CA GLU A 89 -17.87 0.23 -19.39
C GLU A 89 -16.88 -0.75 -20.04
N TYR A 90 -16.85 -2.00 -19.57
CA TYR A 90 -15.93 -3.03 -20.03
C TYR A 90 -16.68 -4.18 -20.70
N ASP A 91 -16.22 -4.61 -21.89
CA ASP A 91 -16.71 -5.82 -22.53
C ASP A 91 -16.26 -7.05 -21.72
N VAL A 92 -17.19 -7.68 -21.02
CA VAL A 92 -16.93 -8.86 -20.16
C VAL A 92 -16.24 -9.99 -20.92
N ASN A 93 -16.46 -10.10 -22.23
CA ASN A 93 -15.85 -11.14 -23.08
C ASN A 93 -14.42 -10.77 -23.54
N LYS A 94 -13.96 -9.56 -23.25
CA LYS A 94 -12.61 -9.06 -23.55
C LYS A 94 -11.93 -8.44 -22.33
N THR A 95 -12.32 -8.90 -21.15
CA THR A 95 -11.79 -8.41 -19.87
C THR A 95 -11.16 -9.55 -19.08
N ALA A 96 -10.03 -9.27 -18.45
CA ALA A 96 -9.37 -10.13 -17.47
C ALA A 96 -9.21 -9.37 -16.15
N LEU A 97 -9.14 -10.08 -15.04
CA LEU A 97 -8.88 -9.51 -13.73
C LEU A 97 -7.48 -9.90 -13.26
N MET A 98 -6.78 -8.98 -12.61
CA MET A 98 -5.47 -9.26 -11.99
C MET A 98 -5.50 -8.93 -10.50
N MET A 99 -4.96 -9.86 -9.70
CA MET A 99 -4.83 -9.68 -8.25
C MET A 99 -3.53 -10.28 -7.75
N VAL A 100 -2.92 -9.61 -6.76
CA VAL A 100 -1.73 -10.12 -6.06
C VAL A 100 -2.12 -11.33 -5.21
N GLN A 101 -1.28 -12.37 -5.21
CA GLN A 101 -1.41 -13.54 -4.36
C GLN A 101 -0.18 -13.68 -3.47
N SER A 102 -0.31 -13.44 -2.18
CA SER A 102 0.83 -13.38 -1.26
C SER A 102 1.45 -14.74 -0.94
N GLY A 103 0.68 -15.82 -1.00
CA GLY A 103 1.13 -17.19 -0.68
C GLY A 103 1.44 -17.43 0.80
N GLY A 104 1.14 -16.47 1.69
CA GLY A 104 1.35 -16.56 3.13
C GLY A 104 0.12 -17.01 3.93
N GLY A 105 0.20 -16.88 5.27
CA GLY A 105 -0.91 -17.21 6.19
C GLY A 105 -2.03 -16.17 6.22
N CYS A 106 -1.90 -15.06 5.49
CA CYS A 106 -2.93 -14.04 5.34
C CYS A 106 -4.00 -14.48 4.32
N ARG A 107 -5.22 -13.98 4.48
CA ARG A 107 -6.34 -14.25 3.55
C ARG A 107 -6.09 -13.72 2.14
N ALA A 108 -5.19 -12.75 1.95
CA ALA A 108 -4.77 -12.26 0.64
C ALA A 108 -4.23 -13.37 -0.29
N SER A 109 -3.70 -14.45 0.26
CA SER A 109 -3.32 -15.63 -0.53
C SER A 109 -4.50 -16.36 -1.17
N ASN A 110 -5.73 -16.12 -0.70
CA ASN A 110 -6.95 -16.78 -1.18
C ASN A 110 -7.88 -15.86 -2.01
N TYR A 111 -7.55 -14.57 -2.19
CA TYR A 111 -8.41 -13.63 -2.94
C TYR A 111 -8.67 -14.11 -4.37
N ILE A 112 -7.70 -14.70 -5.04
CA ILE A 112 -7.84 -15.27 -6.39
C ILE A 112 -8.99 -16.29 -6.47
N HIS A 113 -9.08 -17.19 -5.49
CA HIS A 113 -10.14 -18.20 -5.45
C HIS A 113 -11.51 -17.58 -5.11
N LEU A 114 -11.53 -16.56 -4.25
CA LEU A 114 -12.75 -15.83 -3.91
C LEU A 114 -13.28 -15.04 -5.11
N ILE A 115 -12.40 -14.41 -5.90
CA ILE A 115 -12.76 -13.72 -7.16
C ILE A 115 -13.42 -14.72 -8.12
N ARG A 116 -12.79 -15.88 -8.37
CA ARG A 116 -13.36 -16.93 -9.25
C ARG A 116 -14.72 -17.42 -8.76
N LYS A 117 -14.87 -17.61 -7.44
CA LYS A 117 -16.16 -17.98 -6.84
C LYS A 117 -17.22 -16.88 -7.04
N ALA A 118 -16.85 -15.61 -6.92
CA ALA A 118 -17.75 -14.50 -7.17
C ALA A 118 -18.16 -14.41 -8.63
N LEU A 119 -17.22 -14.57 -9.57
CA LEU A 119 -17.48 -14.63 -11.01
C LEU A 119 -18.46 -15.74 -11.35
N LYS A 120 -18.27 -16.94 -10.79
CA LYS A 120 -19.21 -18.07 -10.97
C LYS A 120 -20.61 -17.73 -10.47
N LYS A 121 -20.72 -17.11 -9.29
CA LYS A 121 -22.03 -16.72 -8.72
C LYS A 121 -22.76 -15.67 -9.55
N CYS A 122 -22.05 -14.82 -10.28
CA CYS A 122 -22.66 -13.80 -11.12
C CYS A 122 -22.74 -14.15 -12.62
N GLY A 123 -22.40 -15.40 -12.99
CA GLY A 123 -22.49 -15.89 -14.38
C GLY A 123 -21.45 -15.30 -15.32
N MET A 124 -20.25 -14.96 -14.81
CA MET A 124 -19.16 -14.34 -15.56
C MET A 124 -17.89 -15.24 -15.53
N GLU A 125 -18.06 -16.56 -15.61
CA GLU A 125 -16.97 -17.54 -15.55
C GLU A 125 -15.98 -17.44 -16.71
N GLN A 126 -16.38 -16.79 -17.81
CA GLN A 126 -15.53 -16.52 -18.97
C GLN A 126 -14.48 -15.43 -18.75
N VAL A 127 -14.49 -14.75 -17.60
CA VAL A 127 -13.48 -13.73 -17.25
C VAL A 127 -12.27 -14.40 -16.59
N PRO A 128 -11.09 -14.43 -17.24
CA PRO A 128 -9.90 -15.02 -16.65
C PRO A 128 -9.35 -14.18 -15.50
N VAL A 129 -8.81 -14.86 -14.49
CA VAL A 129 -8.21 -14.22 -13.30
C VAL A 129 -6.72 -14.53 -13.26
N ILE A 130 -5.91 -13.50 -13.41
CA ILE A 130 -4.44 -13.55 -13.39
C ILE A 130 -3.95 -13.39 -11.95
N SER A 131 -3.19 -14.36 -11.48
CA SER A 131 -2.48 -14.28 -10.20
C SER A 131 -1.12 -13.62 -10.40
N LEU A 132 -0.94 -12.43 -9.84
CA LEU A 132 0.37 -11.79 -9.76
C LEU A 132 1.11 -12.35 -8.53
N ASN A 133 2.02 -13.28 -8.76
CA ASN A 133 2.79 -13.91 -7.69
C ASN A 133 4.23 -14.23 -8.13
N LEU A 134 5.18 -14.07 -7.22
CA LEU A 134 6.59 -14.38 -7.43
C LEU A 134 6.94 -15.84 -7.10
N ALA A 135 6.02 -16.57 -6.46
CA ALA A 135 6.21 -17.95 -6.01
C ALA A 135 5.80 -19.00 -7.05
N SER A 136 5.43 -18.58 -8.25
CA SER A 136 4.93 -19.46 -9.33
C SER A 136 3.75 -20.34 -8.88
N LEU A 137 2.88 -19.82 -8.03
CA LEU A 137 1.70 -20.51 -7.50
C LEU A 137 0.70 -20.86 -8.62
N GLU A 138 0.60 -19.96 -9.62
CA GLU A 138 -0.22 -20.15 -10.80
C GLU A 138 0.50 -19.63 -12.05
N LYS A 139 0.29 -20.30 -13.18
CA LYS A 139 0.84 -19.89 -14.48
C LYS A 139 -0.30 -19.56 -15.44
N ASN A 140 -0.11 -18.49 -16.22
CA ASN A 140 -0.99 -18.11 -17.32
C ASN A 140 -0.13 -17.91 -18.57
N PRO A 141 -0.42 -18.61 -19.69
CA PRO A 141 0.41 -18.54 -20.91
C PRO A 141 0.60 -17.12 -21.46
N GLY A 142 -0.41 -16.26 -21.33
CA GLY A 142 -0.36 -14.88 -21.82
C GLY A 142 0.21 -13.87 -20.83
N PHE A 143 0.66 -14.30 -19.63
CA PHE A 143 1.19 -13.38 -18.63
C PHE A 143 2.60 -13.78 -18.17
N HIS A 144 3.59 -12.96 -18.51
CA HIS A 144 5.00 -13.23 -18.25
C HIS A 144 5.64 -12.08 -17.47
N LEU A 145 6.20 -12.39 -16.30
CA LEU A 145 7.08 -11.47 -15.57
C LEU A 145 8.52 -11.67 -16.08
N THR A 146 8.90 -10.91 -17.12
CA THR A 146 10.28 -10.92 -17.59
C THR A 146 11.21 -10.26 -16.57
N PRO A 147 12.52 -10.57 -16.55
CA PRO A 147 13.47 -9.89 -15.67
C PRO A 147 13.50 -8.37 -15.85
N ALA A 148 13.36 -7.88 -17.08
CA ALA A 148 13.27 -6.45 -17.38
C ALA A 148 12.02 -5.83 -16.76
N LEU A 149 10.84 -6.40 -17.01
CA LEU A 149 9.58 -5.95 -16.43
C LEU A 149 9.65 -5.94 -14.90
N LEU A 150 10.20 -6.99 -14.29
CA LEU A 150 10.33 -7.07 -12.83
C LEU A 150 11.27 -5.99 -12.27
N ALA A 151 12.39 -5.70 -12.94
CA ALA A 151 13.31 -4.65 -12.54
C ALA A 151 12.65 -3.26 -12.60
N GLU A 152 11.90 -2.97 -13.67
CA GLU A 152 11.14 -1.73 -13.81
C GLU A 152 10.06 -1.59 -12.72
N LEU A 153 9.26 -2.64 -12.47
CA LEU A 153 8.23 -2.65 -11.43
C LEU A 153 8.82 -2.36 -10.04
N ILE A 154 9.93 -3.00 -9.69
CA ILE A 154 10.60 -2.79 -8.40
C ILE A 154 11.15 -1.37 -8.29
N THR A 155 11.80 -0.87 -9.32
CA THR A 155 12.35 0.49 -9.33
C THR A 155 11.24 1.54 -9.28
N ALA A 156 10.13 1.31 -9.96
CA ALA A 156 8.96 2.18 -9.92
C ALA A 156 8.34 2.27 -8.53
N VAL A 157 8.30 1.16 -7.76
CA VAL A 157 7.84 1.20 -6.37
C VAL A 157 8.73 2.14 -5.54
N CYS A 158 10.05 2.08 -5.71
CA CYS A 158 10.98 2.95 -4.98
C CYS A 158 10.81 4.44 -5.36
N TYR A 159 10.62 4.75 -6.65
CA TYR A 159 10.29 6.12 -7.07
C TYR A 159 8.94 6.58 -6.53
N ALA A 160 7.94 5.72 -6.53
CA ALA A 160 6.61 6.06 -6.04
C ALA A 160 6.60 6.32 -4.52
N ASP A 161 7.37 5.54 -3.75
CA ASP A 161 7.57 5.80 -2.32
C ASP A 161 8.23 7.16 -2.08
N LEU A 162 9.25 7.50 -2.86
CA LEU A 162 9.89 8.82 -2.78
C LEU A 162 8.90 9.94 -3.12
N LEU A 163 8.15 9.81 -4.21
CA LEU A 163 7.12 10.79 -4.62
C LEU A 163 6.05 10.95 -3.53
N MET A 164 5.56 9.86 -2.97
CA MET A 164 4.56 9.88 -1.90
C MET A 164 5.09 10.54 -0.64
N LEU A 165 6.30 10.19 -0.21
CA LEU A 165 6.97 10.75 0.95
C LEU A 165 7.10 12.27 0.86
N LEU A 166 7.57 12.76 -0.29
CA LEU A 166 7.76 14.19 -0.52
C LEU A 166 6.42 14.92 -0.68
N ALA A 167 5.48 14.34 -1.43
CA ALA A 167 4.16 14.92 -1.63
C ALA A 167 3.42 15.14 -0.30
N ASN A 168 3.46 14.17 0.60
CA ASN A 168 2.83 14.28 1.92
C ASN A 168 3.44 15.40 2.78
N GLN A 169 4.73 15.71 2.59
CA GLN A 169 5.44 16.78 3.30
C GLN A 169 5.34 18.15 2.61
N VAL A 170 4.98 18.23 1.34
CA VAL A 170 4.87 19.49 0.57
C VAL A 170 3.43 19.96 0.46
N ARG A 171 2.49 19.07 0.08
CA ARG A 171 1.09 19.40 -0.17
C ARG A 171 0.39 20.19 0.95
N PRO A 172 0.59 19.87 2.24
CA PRO A 172 -0.03 20.65 3.32
C PRO A 172 0.43 22.09 3.45
N TYR A 173 1.55 22.46 2.81
CA TYR A 173 2.21 23.75 2.92
C TYR A 173 2.28 24.53 1.60
N GLU A 174 1.89 23.94 0.46
CA GLU A 174 1.95 24.58 -0.85
C GLU A 174 1.14 25.87 -0.90
N ASN A 175 1.69 26.91 -1.53
CA ASN A 175 1.02 28.22 -1.64
C ASN A 175 -0.13 28.17 -2.65
N ASN A 176 0.06 27.44 -3.75
CA ASN A 176 -0.97 27.23 -4.75
C ASN A 176 -1.44 25.78 -4.67
N LYS A 177 -2.67 25.59 -4.26
CA LYS A 177 -3.27 24.26 -4.12
C LYS A 177 -3.20 23.47 -5.44
N GLY A 178 -2.59 22.28 -5.37
CA GLY A 178 -2.44 21.36 -6.51
C GLY A 178 -1.09 21.45 -7.23
N ASP A 179 -0.16 22.32 -6.82
CA ASP A 179 1.19 22.36 -7.44
C ASP A 179 1.97 21.06 -7.15
N THR A 180 1.80 20.48 -5.97
CA THR A 180 2.37 19.17 -5.62
C THR A 180 1.83 18.06 -6.53
N ASP A 181 0.53 18.05 -6.78
CA ASP A 181 -0.10 17.01 -7.63
C ASP A 181 0.33 17.15 -9.09
N LYS A 182 0.45 18.38 -9.61
CA LYS A 182 1.03 18.63 -10.95
C LYS A 182 2.47 18.13 -11.05
N LEU A 183 3.27 18.34 -9.99
CA LEU A 183 4.65 17.88 -9.97
C LEU A 183 4.74 16.35 -9.98
N ILE A 184 3.83 15.65 -9.28
CA ILE A 184 3.70 14.19 -9.36
C ILE A 184 3.38 13.75 -10.80
N ASP A 185 2.47 14.47 -11.50
CA ASP A 185 2.13 14.17 -12.89
C ASP A 185 3.35 14.32 -13.81
N VAL A 186 4.07 15.43 -13.70
CA VAL A 186 5.31 15.67 -14.44
C VAL A 186 6.34 14.57 -14.22
N TRP A 187 6.54 14.16 -12.95
CA TRP A 187 7.49 13.09 -12.65
C TRP A 187 7.00 11.72 -13.10
N THR A 188 5.71 11.47 -13.07
CA THR A 188 5.12 10.24 -13.62
C THR A 188 5.45 10.10 -15.12
N ASP A 189 5.34 11.18 -15.87
CA ASP A 189 5.65 11.20 -17.32
C ASP A 189 7.16 11.03 -17.55
N LYS A 190 8.00 11.80 -16.88
CA LYS A 190 9.47 11.70 -16.96
C LYS A 190 9.98 10.29 -16.61
N LEU A 191 9.47 9.68 -15.54
CA LEU A 191 9.87 8.32 -15.14
C LEU A 191 9.46 7.27 -16.17
N THR A 192 8.32 7.46 -16.84
CA THR A 192 7.86 6.61 -17.94
C THR A 192 8.81 6.71 -19.14
N GLU A 193 9.24 7.93 -19.53
CA GLU A 193 10.22 8.15 -20.60
C GLU A 193 11.60 7.54 -20.28
N LEU A 194 12.00 7.55 -19.01
CA LEU A 194 13.22 6.92 -18.52
C LEU A 194 13.13 5.39 -18.37
N ASN A 195 12.00 4.79 -18.72
CA ASN A 195 11.71 3.36 -18.49
C ASN A 195 12.06 2.91 -17.07
N PHE A 196 11.79 3.77 -16.08
CA PHE A 196 12.06 3.49 -14.65
C PHE A 196 13.46 2.95 -14.37
N SER A 197 14.47 3.51 -15.03
CA SER A 197 15.84 3.02 -15.03
C SER A 197 16.44 2.93 -13.62
N TYR A 198 16.84 1.73 -13.23
CA TYR A 198 17.57 1.47 -11.98
C TYR A 198 18.93 2.19 -11.94
N THR A 199 19.66 2.23 -13.05
CA THR A 199 21.00 2.86 -13.12
C THR A 199 20.93 4.38 -13.01
N ALA A 200 19.80 5.00 -13.37
CA ALA A 200 19.58 6.43 -13.21
C ALA A 200 19.03 6.81 -11.84
N PHE A 201 18.68 5.83 -10.98
CA PHE A 201 17.91 6.06 -9.75
C PHE A 201 18.53 7.14 -8.85
N ASP A 202 19.82 7.05 -8.53
CA ASP A 202 20.47 7.96 -7.60
C ASP A 202 20.38 9.43 -8.08
N LYS A 203 20.70 9.67 -9.35
CA LYS A 203 20.62 11.00 -9.96
C LYS A 203 19.19 11.51 -10.04
N THR A 204 18.28 10.66 -10.45
CA THR A 204 16.86 11.01 -10.60
C THR A 204 16.20 11.29 -9.25
N ALA A 205 16.51 10.49 -8.21
CA ALA A 205 15.99 10.70 -6.85
C ALA A 205 16.42 12.04 -6.28
N VAL A 206 17.69 12.42 -6.44
CA VAL A 206 18.19 13.75 -6.04
C VAL A 206 17.46 14.88 -6.77
N GLN A 207 17.21 14.73 -8.09
CA GLN A 207 16.47 15.72 -8.84
C GLN A 207 15.00 15.83 -8.41
N ILE A 208 14.34 14.70 -8.11
CA ILE A 208 12.98 14.69 -7.55
C ILE A 208 12.95 15.49 -6.25
N VAL A 209 13.86 15.20 -5.31
CA VAL A 209 13.93 15.91 -4.02
C VAL A 209 14.14 17.40 -4.22
N LYS A 210 15.01 17.80 -5.16
CA LYS A 210 15.24 19.19 -5.51
C LYS A 210 13.98 19.87 -6.02
N ASP A 211 13.30 19.26 -7.02
CA ASP A 211 12.10 19.84 -7.62
C ASP A 211 10.98 20.02 -6.58
N PHE A 212 10.80 19.06 -5.67
CA PHE A 212 9.85 19.18 -4.54
C PHE A 212 10.27 20.26 -3.53
N SER A 213 11.55 20.48 -3.34
CA SER A 213 12.06 21.55 -2.45
C SER A 213 11.81 22.94 -3.02
N GLU A 214 11.69 23.07 -4.34
CA GLU A 214 11.44 24.32 -5.07
C GLU A 214 9.95 24.68 -5.16
N VAL A 215 9.03 23.78 -4.79
CA VAL A 215 7.60 24.11 -4.71
C VAL A 215 7.38 25.26 -3.72
N PRO A 216 6.76 26.37 -4.12
CA PRO A 216 6.50 27.49 -3.24
C PRO A 216 5.60 27.09 -2.06
N PHE A 217 6.05 27.37 -0.84
CA PHE A 217 5.35 26.96 0.38
C PHE A 217 5.43 28.01 1.48
N THR A 218 4.45 27.99 2.36
CA THR A 218 4.44 28.81 3.58
C THR A 218 4.65 27.90 4.79
N PRO A 219 5.75 28.11 5.56
CA PRO A 219 5.98 27.36 6.78
C PRO A 219 4.83 27.51 7.77
N ALA A 220 4.36 26.41 8.34
CA ALA A 220 3.35 26.36 9.39
C ALA A 220 3.84 25.43 10.51
N PRO A 221 4.68 25.90 11.43
CA PRO A 221 5.33 25.07 12.46
C PRO A 221 4.32 24.42 13.41
N ASP A 222 3.13 24.99 13.52
CA ASP A 222 2.04 24.51 14.39
C ASP A 222 1.12 23.51 13.72
N LYS A 223 1.45 23.05 12.51
CA LYS A 223 0.63 22.06 11.81
C LYS A 223 0.75 20.70 12.52
N ILE A 224 -0.40 20.12 12.84
CA ILE A 224 -0.45 18.79 13.48
C ILE A 224 0.03 17.74 12.50
N LYS A 225 1.02 16.95 12.92
CA LYS A 225 1.48 15.77 12.18
C LYS A 225 0.68 14.55 12.62
N VAL A 226 0.17 13.80 11.65
CA VAL A 226 -0.61 12.58 11.86
C VAL A 226 0.00 11.42 11.10
N GLY A 227 0.40 10.39 11.82
CA GLY A 227 0.83 9.13 11.24
C GLY A 227 -0.36 8.25 10.85
N VAL A 228 -0.25 7.54 9.74
CA VAL A 228 -1.23 6.53 9.31
C VAL A 228 -0.55 5.18 9.20
N VAL A 229 -0.97 4.24 10.03
CA VAL A 229 -0.53 2.84 10.02
C VAL A 229 -1.73 1.93 9.86
N GLY A 230 -1.51 0.65 9.60
CA GLY A 230 -2.60 -0.31 9.52
C GLY A 230 -2.40 -1.35 8.44
N GLU A 231 -3.44 -2.12 8.16
CA GLU A 231 -3.44 -3.14 7.12
C GLU A 231 -3.18 -2.47 5.75
N ILE A 232 -2.34 -3.09 4.95
CA ILE A 232 -1.74 -2.49 3.75
C ILE A 232 -2.77 -1.90 2.78
N TYR A 233 -3.87 -2.61 2.50
CA TYR A 233 -4.90 -2.10 1.60
C TYR A 233 -5.66 -0.93 2.23
N ILE A 234 -6.07 -1.06 3.49
CA ILE A 234 -6.83 0.00 4.18
C ILE A 234 -5.96 1.22 4.47
N LYS A 235 -4.70 1.05 4.83
CA LYS A 235 -3.76 2.16 5.07
C LYS A 235 -3.64 3.08 3.85
N TYR A 236 -3.61 2.52 2.65
CA TYR A 236 -3.29 3.25 1.44
C TYR A 236 -4.47 3.55 0.52
N SER A 237 -5.49 2.67 0.47
CA SER A 237 -6.54 2.76 -0.54
C SER A 237 -7.60 3.80 -0.21
N PRO A 238 -7.84 4.79 -1.09
CA PRO A 238 -8.95 5.73 -0.91
C PRO A 238 -10.33 5.04 -0.79
N LEU A 239 -10.54 3.94 -1.52
CA LEU A 239 -11.74 3.10 -1.37
C LEU A 239 -11.78 2.43 0.00
N GLY A 240 -10.64 1.93 0.48
CA GLY A 240 -10.52 1.18 1.73
C GLY A 240 -10.74 2.02 2.97
N ASN A 241 -10.25 3.27 2.96
CA ASN A 241 -10.20 4.15 4.13
C ASN A 241 -11.05 5.43 4.01
N ASN A 242 -11.98 5.49 3.03
CA ASN A 242 -12.84 6.64 2.81
C ASN A 242 -12.08 7.96 2.59
N ASP A 243 -10.98 7.93 1.80
CA ASP A 243 -10.10 9.08 1.54
C ASP A 243 -9.46 9.68 2.82
N LEU A 244 -9.02 8.84 3.75
CA LEU A 244 -8.45 9.24 5.04
C LEU A 244 -7.36 10.32 4.91
N HIS A 245 -6.44 10.18 3.96
CA HIS A 245 -5.37 11.16 3.76
C HIS A 245 -5.93 12.54 3.39
N LYS A 246 -6.84 12.61 2.43
CA LYS A 246 -7.49 13.87 2.05
C LYS A 246 -8.31 14.46 3.20
N PHE A 247 -8.95 13.60 4.00
CA PHE A 247 -9.68 14.06 5.17
C PHE A 247 -8.74 14.71 6.18
N LEU A 248 -7.61 14.09 6.52
CA LEU A 248 -6.61 14.64 7.43
C LEU A 248 -6.00 15.94 6.91
N GLU A 249 -5.68 16.01 5.61
CA GLU A 249 -5.21 17.24 4.96
C GLU A 249 -6.27 18.35 5.02
N SER A 250 -7.57 18.04 4.85
CA SER A 250 -8.67 19.01 4.97
C SER A 250 -8.87 19.53 6.39
N GLU A 251 -8.50 18.74 7.41
CA GLU A 251 -8.46 19.16 8.81
C GLU A 251 -7.19 19.96 9.17
N GLY A 252 -6.34 20.26 8.18
CA GLY A 252 -5.13 21.06 8.33
C GLY A 252 -3.91 20.28 8.83
N CYS A 253 -3.89 18.95 8.68
CA CYS A 253 -2.78 18.12 9.15
C CYS A 253 -1.71 17.88 8.06
N GLU A 254 -0.48 17.61 8.51
CA GLU A 254 0.54 16.93 7.70
C GLU A 254 0.41 15.43 7.93
N VAL A 255 0.29 14.66 6.86
CA VAL A 255 0.12 13.20 6.93
C VAL A 255 1.45 12.51 6.70
N TYR A 256 1.84 11.62 7.60
CA TYR A 256 2.95 10.70 7.41
C TYR A 256 2.42 9.27 7.22
N CYS A 257 2.83 8.63 6.14
CA CYS A 257 2.49 7.24 5.85
C CYS A 257 3.75 6.52 5.37
N PRO A 258 4.16 5.42 6.01
CA PRO A 258 5.33 4.64 5.60
C PRO A 258 5.21 4.16 4.15
N GLY A 259 6.35 4.01 3.47
CA GLY A 259 6.42 3.53 2.10
C GLY A 259 6.15 2.02 1.99
N LEU A 260 5.90 1.59 0.77
CA LEU A 260 5.69 0.17 0.44
C LEU A 260 7.01 -0.63 0.51
N ILE A 261 8.16 0.04 0.36
CA ILE A 261 9.48 -0.59 0.40
C ILE A 261 9.75 -1.30 1.73
N ASP A 262 9.28 -0.75 2.85
CA ASP A 262 9.45 -1.37 4.17
C ASP A 262 8.75 -2.72 4.26
N PHE A 263 7.55 -2.82 3.67
CA PHE A 263 6.85 -4.08 3.55
C PHE A 263 7.57 -5.09 2.64
N LEU A 264 8.21 -4.62 1.56
CA LEU A 264 9.00 -5.48 0.67
C LEU A 264 10.28 -6.00 1.36
N ILE A 265 10.94 -5.16 2.18
CA ILE A 265 12.07 -5.59 3.01
C ILE A 265 11.60 -6.63 4.04
N PHE A 266 10.46 -6.36 4.70
CA PHE A 266 9.85 -7.27 5.66
C PHE A 266 9.52 -8.63 5.04
N MET A 267 9.01 -8.68 3.81
CA MET A 267 8.76 -9.94 3.10
C MET A 267 10.04 -10.77 2.88
N GLY A 268 11.17 -10.12 2.64
CA GLY A 268 12.47 -10.79 2.60
C GLY A 268 12.95 -11.22 3.99
N ASP A 269 12.79 -10.34 4.98
CA ASP A 269 13.24 -10.54 6.35
C ASP A 269 12.54 -11.71 7.05
N HIS A 270 11.24 -11.88 6.88
CA HIS A 270 10.50 -12.93 7.58
C HIS A 270 11.00 -14.35 7.22
N HIS A 271 11.46 -14.58 5.99
CA HIS A 271 12.07 -15.86 5.61
C HIS A 271 13.47 -16.04 6.18
N VAL A 272 14.19 -14.95 6.39
CA VAL A 272 15.49 -14.97 7.08
C VAL A 272 15.29 -15.37 8.53
N VAL A 273 14.40 -14.66 9.25
CA VAL A 273 14.06 -14.93 10.64
C VAL A 273 13.50 -16.35 10.83
N GLU A 274 12.63 -16.82 9.93
CA GLU A 274 12.09 -18.18 9.97
C GLU A 274 13.19 -19.24 9.88
N THR A 275 14.18 -19.02 9.02
CA THR A 275 15.30 -19.96 8.89
C THR A 275 16.22 -19.94 10.11
N GLU A 276 16.47 -18.75 10.67
CA GLU A 276 17.30 -18.60 11.87
C GLU A 276 16.65 -19.23 13.10
N LEU A 277 15.32 -19.12 13.25
CA LEU A 277 14.59 -19.69 14.39
C LEU A 277 14.29 -21.19 14.24
N TYR A 278 13.92 -21.63 13.02
CA TYR A 278 13.38 -22.98 12.80
C TYR A 278 14.27 -23.86 11.93
N HIS A 279 15.43 -23.39 11.50
CA HIS A 279 16.43 -24.09 10.68
C HIS A 279 15.86 -24.71 9.38
N VAL A 280 14.90 -24.04 8.75
CA VAL A 280 14.23 -24.53 7.53
C VAL A 280 14.80 -23.92 6.25
N LYS A 281 15.04 -24.78 5.24
CA LYS A 281 15.25 -24.44 3.81
C LYS A 281 16.35 -23.43 3.49
N TYR A 282 17.62 -23.82 3.68
CA TYR A 282 18.81 -22.99 3.42
C TYR A 282 18.85 -22.29 2.04
N LYS A 283 18.35 -22.91 0.97
CA LYS A 283 18.29 -22.26 -0.37
C LYS A 283 17.36 -21.04 -0.38
N LYS A 284 16.21 -21.09 0.32
CA LYS A 284 15.33 -19.94 0.49
C LYS A 284 15.98 -18.83 1.31
N TYR A 285 16.76 -19.17 2.31
CA TYR A 285 17.47 -18.21 3.15
C TYR A 285 18.42 -17.31 2.35
N ILE A 286 19.26 -17.90 1.48
CA ILE A 286 20.20 -17.13 0.63
C ILE A 286 19.42 -16.20 -0.31
N ALA A 287 18.40 -16.72 -1.00
CA ALA A 287 17.56 -15.91 -1.89
C ALA A 287 16.86 -14.75 -1.15
N SER A 288 16.31 -15.02 0.03
CA SER A 288 15.64 -14.01 0.84
C SER A 288 16.60 -12.97 1.40
N LYS A 289 17.82 -13.35 1.80
CA LYS A 289 18.87 -12.38 2.15
C LYS A 289 19.25 -11.47 0.98
N ALA A 290 19.34 -12.00 -0.23
CA ALA A 290 19.63 -11.20 -1.42
C ALA A 290 18.49 -10.20 -1.71
N VAL A 291 17.24 -10.64 -1.65
CA VAL A 291 16.04 -9.80 -1.83
C VAL A 291 15.99 -8.72 -0.74
N LYS A 292 16.11 -9.09 0.53
CA LYS A 292 16.19 -8.14 1.66
C LYS A 292 17.31 -7.12 1.45
N GLY A 293 18.52 -7.59 1.10
CA GLY A 293 19.68 -6.74 0.88
C GLY A 293 19.48 -5.74 -0.25
N PHE A 294 18.84 -6.17 -1.35
CA PHE A 294 18.51 -5.30 -2.47
C PHE A 294 17.54 -4.19 -2.06
N PHE A 295 16.42 -4.51 -1.43
CA PHE A 295 15.45 -3.49 -1.01
C PHE A 295 16.01 -2.55 0.06
N LYS A 296 16.83 -3.05 1.00
CA LYS A 296 17.57 -2.19 1.95
C LYS A 296 18.51 -1.22 1.24
N MET A 297 19.21 -1.67 0.21
CA MET A 297 20.06 -0.80 -0.61
C MET A 297 19.21 0.30 -1.28
N MET A 298 18.03 -0.03 -1.80
CA MET A 298 17.13 0.95 -2.40
C MET A 298 16.57 1.93 -1.36
N GLN A 299 16.17 1.47 -0.17
CA GLN A 299 15.79 2.33 0.94
C GLN A 299 16.91 3.32 1.31
N ASN A 300 18.15 2.82 1.41
CA ASN A 300 19.31 3.67 1.70
C ASN A 300 19.58 4.73 0.61
N LYS A 301 19.29 4.44 -0.65
CA LYS A 301 19.37 5.43 -1.75
C LYS A 301 18.32 6.53 -1.57
N ILE A 302 17.10 6.20 -1.16
CA ILE A 302 16.06 7.19 -0.82
C ILE A 302 16.53 8.04 0.36
N ILE A 303 16.99 7.42 1.44
CA ILE A 303 17.50 8.13 2.64
C ILE A 303 18.61 9.10 2.26
N LYS A 304 19.57 8.68 1.44
CA LYS A 304 20.67 9.53 0.96
C LYS A 304 20.20 10.69 0.11
N ALA A 305 19.21 10.48 -0.76
CA ALA A 305 18.68 11.53 -1.62
C ALA A 305 17.95 12.60 -0.81
N VAL A 306 17.20 12.18 0.23
CA VAL A 306 16.41 13.06 1.10
C VAL A 306 17.28 13.77 2.14
N GLY A 307 18.32 13.11 2.68
CA GLY A 307 19.10 13.59 3.82
C GLY A 307 19.62 15.02 3.76
N PRO A 308 20.10 15.55 2.61
CA PRO A 308 20.54 16.94 2.50
C PRO A 308 19.42 17.98 2.39
N SER A 309 18.17 17.56 2.35
CA SER A 309 17.00 18.42 2.13
C SER A 309 16.31 18.81 3.45
N ARG A 310 15.25 19.63 3.33
CA ARG A 310 14.36 19.97 4.46
C ARG A 310 13.40 18.84 4.84
N PHE A 311 13.35 17.79 4.06
CA PHE A 311 12.44 16.67 4.27
C PHE A 311 13.06 15.61 5.17
N PHE A 312 12.23 14.92 5.92
CA PHE A 312 12.67 13.73 6.66
C PHE A 312 12.44 12.48 5.80
N GLY A 313 13.43 11.61 5.82
CA GLY A 313 13.40 10.32 5.13
C GLY A 313 12.77 9.21 5.97
N PRO A 314 12.60 8.01 5.41
CA PRO A 314 12.21 6.85 6.17
C PRO A 314 13.31 6.41 7.13
N THR A 315 12.93 5.82 8.26
CA THR A 315 13.87 5.19 9.19
C THR A 315 14.49 3.94 8.56
N PRO A 316 15.78 3.66 8.76
CA PRO A 316 16.40 2.43 8.31
C PRO A 316 15.70 1.19 8.89
N PHE A 317 15.34 0.22 8.05
CA PHE A 317 14.57 -0.96 8.43
C PHE A 317 15.13 -1.73 9.64
N GLU A 318 16.47 -1.86 9.75
CA GLU A 318 17.10 -2.57 10.89
C GLU A 318 16.96 -1.80 12.21
N GLU A 319 16.87 -0.48 12.15
CA GLU A 319 16.61 0.35 13.31
C GLU A 319 15.17 0.15 13.80
N ALA A 320 14.19 0.27 12.91
CA ALA A 320 12.78 0.00 13.22
C ALA A 320 12.58 -1.44 13.77
N LYS A 321 13.28 -2.42 13.20
CA LYS A 321 13.26 -3.81 13.68
C LYS A 321 13.83 -3.93 15.10
N LYS A 322 14.94 -3.28 15.40
CA LYS A 322 15.54 -3.26 16.73
C LYS A 322 14.64 -2.59 17.77
N ASP A 323 14.01 -1.49 17.39
CA ASP A 323 13.15 -0.73 18.29
C ASP A 323 11.87 -1.47 18.66
N VAL A 324 11.38 -2.37 17.80
CA VAL A 324 10.18 -3.17 18.08
C VAL A 324 10.45 -4.42 18.93
N GLU A 325 11.67 -4.95 18.94
CA GLU A 325 12.00 -6.20 19.65
C GLU A 325 11.59 -6.23 21.14
N PRO A 326 11.69 -5.13 21.94
CA PRO A 326 11.22 -5.13 23.32
C PRO A 326 9.70 -5.26 23.47
N PHE A 327 8.95 -5.00 22.42
CA PHE A 327 7.49 -5.01 22.40
C PHE A 327 6.91 -6.30 21.85
N ILE A 328 7.44 -6.75 20.72
CA ILE A 328 6.97 -7.95 20.02
C ILE A 328 8.11 -8.60 19.23
N SER A 329 8.15 -9.92 19.24
CA SER A 329 9.17 -10.68 18.52
C SER A 329 9.04 -10.54 17.00
N PRO A 330 10.16 -10.36 16.25
CA PRO A 330 10.18 -10.41 14.79
C PRO A 330 9.70 -11.75 14.18
N ALA A 331 9.48 -12.78 14.97
CA ALA A 331 8.84 -14.03 14.55
C ALA A 331 7.35 -13.87 14.22
N ASN A 332 6.71 -12.76 14.62
CA ASN A 332 5.32 -12.44 14.28
C ASN A 332 5.22 -11.90 12.85
N LYS A 333 5.10 -12.79 11.88
CA LYS A 333 5.23 -12.52 10.44
C LYS A 333 3.93 -12.58 9.63
N MET A 334 2.78 -12.89 10.24
CA MET A 334 1.52 -13.04 9.51
C MET A 334 0.98 -11.67 9.07
N GLY A 335 0.63 -11.54 7.79
CA GLY A 335 0.26 -10.25 7.18
C GLY A 335 1.44 -9.29 7.22
N GLU A 336 1.25 -8.10 7.73
CA GLU A 336 2.27 -7.09 8.02
C GLU A 336 3.11 -7.42 9.26
N GLY A 337 2.63 -8.35 10.08
CA GLY A 337 3.34 -8.85 11.25
C GLY A 337 3.79 -7.74 12.20
N TRP A 338 5.00 -7.91 12.76
CA TRP A 338 5.61 -6.96 13.70
C TRP A 338 5.80 -5.55 13.12
N LEU A 339 5.81 -5.41 11.77
CA LEU A 339 5.98 -4.12 11.11
C LEU A 339 4.92 -3.09 11.51
N LEU A 340 3.66 -3.53 11.75
CA LEU A 340 2.59 -2.64 12.22
C LEU A 340 2.93 -1.93 13.54
N THR A 341 3.50 -2.65 14.49
CA THR A 341 3.93 -2.07 15.77
C THR A 341 5.19 -1.22 15.59
N ALA A 342 6.14 -1.67 14.75
CA ALA A 342 7.36 -0.94 14.45
C ALA A 342 7.06 0.43 13.81
N GLU A 343 6.16 0.50 12.83
CA GLU A 343 5.74 1.75 12.19
C GLU A 343 5.19 2.77 13.23
N MET A 344 4.43 2.31 14.24
CA MET A 344 3.94 3.20 15.29
C MET A 344 5.08 3.72 16.18
N ILE A 345 6.02 2.86 16.58
CA ILE A 345 7.19 3.23 17.39
C ILE A 345 8.07 4.23 16.62
N ASP A 346 8.32 3.95 15.37
CA ASP A 346 9.10 4.79 14.49
C ASP A 346 8.54 6.20 14.37
N MET A 347 7.23 6.32 14.14
CA MET A 347 6.56 7.63 14.12
C MET A 347 6.69 8.38 15.44
N ILE A 348 6.53 7.70 16.56
CA ILE A 348 6.70 8.32 17.89
C ILE A 348 8.14 8.83 18.06
N ASN A 349 9.14 8.03 17.66
CA ASN A 349 10.56 8.41 17.70
C ASN A 349 10.85 9.60 16.79
N MET A 350 10.14 9.75 15.65
CA MET A 350 10.19 10.91 14.77
C MET A 350 9.42 12.13 15.32
N GLY A 351 8.78 12.04 16.49
CA GLY A 351 7.94 13.09 17.07
C GLY A 351 6.52 13.16 16.51
N ILE A 352 6.09 12.18 15.72
CA ILE A 352 4.72 12.07 15.17
C ILE A 352 3.88 11.27 16.17
N ASN A 353 3.37 11.96 17.20
CA ASN A 353 2.69 11.31 18.31
C ASN A 353 1.21 11.02 18.04
N ASN A 354 0.57 11.68 17.07
CA ASN A 354 -0.83 11.43 16.69
C ASN A 354 -0.87 10.38 15.60
N ILE A 355 -1.44 9.20 15.87
CA ILE A 355 -1.39 8.07 14.95
C ILE A 355 -2.79 7.48 14.77
N VAL A 356 -3.22 7.37 13.53
CA VAL A 356 -4.40 6.62 13.11
C VAL A 356 -3.98 5.19 12.76
N CYS A 357 -4.44 4.21 13.53
CA CYS A 357 -4.28 2.80 13.19
C CYS A 357 -5.51 2.35 12.41
N ALA A 358 -5.39 2.31 11.08
CA ALA A 358 -6.46 1.95 10.15
C ALA A 358 -6.65 0.42 10.12
N GLN A 359 -7.79 -0.04 10.64
CA GLN A 359 -8.03 -1.44 10.94
C GLN A 359 -9.24 -2.00 10.20
N PRO A 360 -9.06 -2.97 9.29
CA PRO A 360 -10.20 -3.60 8.63
C PRO A 360 -10.82 -4.70 9.50
N PHE A 361 -12.14 -4.83 9.42
CA PHE A 361 -12.83 -5.98 9.94
C PHE A 361 -12.25 -7.28 9.35
N GLY A 362 -12.10 -8.29 10.19
CA GLY A 362 -11.63 -9.63 9.80
C GLY A 362 -10.13 -9.74 9.52
N CYS A 363 -9.32 -8.71 9.80
CA CYS A 363 -7.86 -8.77 9.72
C CYS A 363 -7.25 -9.16 11.06
N LEU A 364 -6.98 -10.45 11.25
CA LEU A 364 -6.43 -10.98 12.51
C LEU A 364 -5.06 -10.36 12.87
N PRO A 365 -4.06 -10.27 11.95
CA PRO A 365 -2.78 -9.64 12.27
C PRO A 365 -2.94 -8.21 12.78
N ASN A 366 -3.77 -7.40 12.14
CA ASN A 366 -3.98 -6.02 12.55
C ASN A 366 -4.65 -5.91 13.94
N HIS A 367 -5.63 -6.77 14.23
CA HIS A 367 -6.26 -6.81 15.56
C HIS A 367 -5.26 -7.15 16.67
N ILE A 368 -4.33 -8.08 16.44
CA ILE A 368 -3.37 -8.55 17.44
C ILE A 368 -2.18 -7.59 17.53
N ILE A 369 -1.52 -7.30 16.39
CA ILE A 369 -0.22 -6.61 16.35
C ILE A 369 -0.38 -5.10 16.16
N GLY A 370 -1.44 -4.63 15.53
CA GLY A 370 -1.78 -3.22 15.45
C GLY A 370 -2.52 -2.76 16.71
N LYS A 371 -3.83 -3.01 16.76
CA LYS A 371 -4.70 -2.55 17.87
C LYS A 371 -4.31 -3.13 19.24
N GLY A 372 -3.94 -4.41 19.31
CA GLY A 372 -3.60 -5.08 20.56
C GLY A 372 -2.37 -4.50 21.26
N MET A 373 -1.45 -3.89 20.51
CA MET A 373 -0.22 -3.29 21.04
C MET A 373 -0.39 -1.86 21.53
N ILE A 374 -1.49 -1.18 21.18
CA ILE A 374 -1.71 0.25 21.48
C ILE A 374 -1.59 0.54 22.98
N ARG A 375 -2.15 -0.31 23.83
CA ARG A 375 -2.07 -0.12 25.30
C ARG A 375 -0.61 -0.12 25.78
N LYS A 376 0.18 -1.10 25.37
CA LYS A 376 1.60 -1.21 25.74
C LYS A 376 2.41 -0.04 25.23
N LEU A 377 2.13 0.43 23.99
CA LEU A 377 2.77 1.61 23.43
C LEU A 377 2.45 2.88 24.22
N ARG A 378 1.19 3.11 24.61
CA ARG A 378 0.80 4.27 25.41
C ARG A 378 1.39 4.23 26.82
N GLU A 379 1.54 3.07 27.43
CA GLU A 379 2.21 2.91 28.72
C GLU A 379 3.71 3.25 28.65
N THR A 380 4.36 2.94 27.51
CA THR A 380 5.78 3.22 27.30
C THR A 380 6.03 4.64 26.77
N TYR A 381 5.12 5.14 25.93
CA TYR A 381 5.18 6.47 25.31
C TYR A 381 3.92 7.27 25.66
N PRO A 382 3.84 7.85 26.89
CA PRO A 382 2.64 8.53 27.37
C PRO A 382 2.19 9.72 26.51
N GLN A 383 3.12 10.32 25.73
CA GLN A 383 2.82 11.38 24.78
C GLN A 383 2.08 10.91 23.53
N SER A 384 2.00 9.61 23.28
CA SER A 384 1.40 9.06 22.07
C SER A 384 -0.14 9.10 22.14
N ASN A 385 -0.74 9.59 21.06
CA ASN A 385 -2.17 9.72 20.85
C ASN A 385 -2.59 8.79 19.69
N ILE A 386 -2.62 7.49 19.93
CA ILE A 386 -2.88 6.46 18.93
C ILE A 386 -4.37 6.10 18.94
N VAL A 387 -5.06 6.23 17.82
CA VAL A 387 -6.49 5.92 17.70
C VAL A 387 -6.72 4.82 16.67
N PRO A 388 -7.24 3.64 17.07
CA PRO A 388 -7.67 2.64 16.12
C PRO A 388 -9.01 3.04 15.48
N ILE A 389 -9.06 3.00 14.16
CA ILE A 389 -10.26 3.27 13.37
C ILE A 389 -10.66 1.99 12.65
N ASP A 390 -11.82 1.46 13.00
CA ASP A 390 -12.34 0.24 12.41
C ASP A 390 -13.05 0.56 11.07
N TYR A 391 -12.66 -0.19 10.02
CA TYR A 391 -13.26 -0.13 8.68
C TYR A 391 -13.98 -1.45 8.41
N ASP A 392 -15.29 -1.38 8.23
CA ASP A 392 -16.14 -2.52 7.96
C ASP A 392 -17.37 -2.11 7.13
N PRO A 393 -18.13 -3.08 6.57
CA PRO A 393 -19.32 -2.76 5.78
C PRO A 393 -20.41 -2.00 6.51
N GLY A 394 -20.48 -2.11 7.84
CA GLY A 394 -21.48 -1.44 8.70
C GLY A 394 -20.99 -0.10 9.27
N ALA A 395 -19.70 0.17 9.23
CA ALA A 395 -19.13 1.41 9.75
C ALA A 395 -19.52 2.60 8.86
N THR A 396 -19.86 3.71 9.50
CA THR A 396 -20.15 4.95 8.77
C THR A 396 -18.93 5.84 8.74
N ARG A 397 -18.70 6.50 7.61
CA ARG A 397 -17.65 7.51 7.43
C ARG A 397 -17.69 8.58 8.52
N VAL A 398 -18.89 9.05 8.86
CA VAL A 398 -19.09 10.09 9.90
C VAL A 398 -18.55 9.65 11.26
N ASN A 399 -18.81 8.41 11.68
CA ASN A 399 -18.31 7.90 12.96
C ASN A 399 -16.77 7.78 12.96
N GLN A 400 -16.18 7.36 11.85
CA GLN A 400 -14.72 7.29 11.69
C GLN A 400 -14.10 8.69 11.77
N GLU A 401 -14.64 9.64 11.01
CA GLU A 401 -14.19 11.05 11.01
C GLU A 401 -14.35 11.70 12.40
N ASN A 402 -15.45 11.46 13.11
CA ASN A 402 -15.64 12.00 14.46
C ASN A 402 -14.60 11.48 15.46
N ARG A 403 -14.21 10.21 15.39
CA ARG A 403 -13.14 9.67 16.23
C ARG A 403 -11.79 10.30 15.92
N ILE A 404 -11.50 10.55 14.64
CA ILE A 404 -10.28 11.25 14.22
C ILE A 404 -10.32 12.71 14.68
N LYS A 405 -11.45 13.40 14.55
CA LYS A 405 -11.62 14.79 15.05
C LYS A 405 -11.41 14.89 16.57
N LEU A 406 -11.86 13.90 17.33
CA LEU A 406 -11.58 13.83 18.76
C LEU A 406 -10.09 13.70 19.04
N MET A 407 -9.38 12.82 18.32
CA MET A 407 -7.90 12.73 18.40
C MET A 407 -7.24 14.07 18.09
N LEU A 408 -7.67 14.76 17.02
CA LEU A 408 -7.13 16.07 16.63
C LEU A 408 -7.44 17.15 17.65
N SER A 409 -8.62 17.12 18.30
CA SER A 409 -8.96 18.04 19.37
C SER A 409 -8.00 17.90 20.56
N THR A 410 -7.71 16.66 20.98
CA THR A 410 -6.72 16.37 22.02
C THR A 410 -5.32 16.89 21.62
N ALA A 411 -4.92 16.66 20.37
CA ALA A 411 -3.63 17.15 19.86
C ALA A 411 -3.54 18.69 19.88
N ARG A 412 -4.60 19.39 19.48
CA ARG A 412 -4.67 20.87 19.53
C ARG A 412 -4.58 21.39 20.96
N GLN A 413 -5.26 20.74 21.89
CA GLN A 413 -5.21 21.09 23.31
C GLN A 413 -3.79 20.95 23.87
N GLN A 414 -3.14 19.81 23.67
CA GLN A 414 -1.76 19.56 24.12
C GLN A 414 -0.77 20.56 23.53
N MET A 415 -0.94 20.93 22.26
CA MET A 415 -0.10 21.93 21.61
C MET A 415 -0.27 23.33 22.24
N ASN A 416 -1.50 23.72 22.57
CA ASN A 416 -1.79 25.00 23.22
C ASN A 416 -1.24 25.06 24.66
N GLU A 417 -1.38 23.95 25.41
CA GLU A 417 -0.82 23.83 26.76
C GLU A 417 0.70 23.94 26.75
N LYS A 418 1.38 23.31 25.77
CA LYS A 418 2.83 23.44 25.61
C LYS A 418 3.25 24.86 25.29
N LYS A 419 2.56 25.57 24.39
CA LYS A 419 2.83 26.98 24.06
C LYS A 419 2.65 27.90 25.27
N ALA A 420 1.64 27.63 26.11
CA ALA A 420 1.41 28.41 27.33
C ALA A 420 2.46 28.12 28.40
N ALA A 421 3.08 26.95 28.42
CA ALA A 421 4.16 26.60 29.33
C ALA A 421 5.54 27.17 28.92
N ASP A 422 5.73 27.40 27.61
CA ASP A 422 6.97 27.97 27.04
C ASP A 422 6.98 29.52 27.06
N GLN A 423 5.87 30.19 27.43
CA GLN A 423 5.72 31.65 27.64
C GLN A 423 5.85 32.00 29.10
#